data_ad26bcabcbc911e62044d83fc6ade31a
#
_entry.id   ad26bcabcbc911e62044d83fc6ade31a
#
_cell.length_a   1.000
_cell.length_b   1.000
_cell.length_c   1.000
_cell.angle_alpha   90.00
_cell.angle_beta   90.00
_cell.angle_gamma   90.00
#
_symmetry.space_group_name_H-M   'P 1'
#
loop_
_entity.id
_entity.type
_entity.pdbx_description
1 polymer ?
#
loop_
_entity_poly.entity_id
_entity_poly.type
_entity_poly.pdbx_seq_one_letter_code
_entity_poly.pdbx_strand_id
1 'polypeptide(L)'
;MIEAHRVTKTPELRRVVVAVDPSGTAHASSDECGIGVAALGVDGHGYVLDDRSGTMSPAEWGALAVRLYQAHGADRIVAETNFGAEMVELTIRTVRDADDRPIGANVPFKALTAARGKAARAEPVSALYEQGKVHHVGTFPELEDELCSWEPNSGMRSPNRLDWLVWALTELMLASRGWWHDLPGAQAANAKPAPPGKSADSKREPDKTPVPIPET
;
A
#
# COMPACT_ATOMS: atom_id res chain seq x y z
N MET A 1 -21.13 9.76 -11.57
CA MET A 1 -20.86 9.33 -10.17
C MET A 1 -19.92 10.32 -9.49
N ILE A 2 -18.66 10.47 -9.90
CA ILE A 2 -17.67 11.39 -9.30
C ILE A 2 -18.21 12.83 -9.23
N GLU A 3 -18.68 13.36 -10.36
CA GLU A 3 -19.16 14.74 -10.47
C GLU A 3 -20.33 15.09 -9.51
N ALA A 4 -21.23 14.12 -9.29
CA ALA A 4 -22.36 14.30 -8.38
C ALA A 4 -21.97 14.44 -6.90
N HIS A 5 -20.77 13.99 -6.55
CA HIS A 5 -20.23 13.98 -5.17
C HIS A 5 -18.96 14.81 -5.02
N ARG A 6 -18.62 15.62 -6.04
CA ARG A 6 -17.49 16.54 -5.98
C ARG A 6 -17.75 17.64 -4.96
N VAL A 7 -16.71 18.02 -4.24
CA VAL A 7 -16.78 19.10 -3.23
C VAL A 7 -15.65 20.09 -3.45
N THR A 8 -15.82 21.28 -2.90
CA THR A 8 -14.78 22.33 -2.92
C THR A 8 -14.03 22.47 -1.60
N LYS A 9 -14.54 21.83 -0.54
CA LYS A 9 -13.97 21.87 0.81
C LYS A 9 -14.21 20.54 1.50
N THR A 10 -13.30 20.16 2.39
CA THR A 10 -13.47 19.03 3.29
C THR A 10 -14.15 19.43 4.59
N PRO A 11 -14.82 18.51 5.30
CA PRO A 11 -15.06 18.66 6.73
C PRO A 11 -13.73 18.59 7.50
N GLU A 12 -13.80 18.57 8.82
CA GLU A 12 -12.66 18.22 9.64
C GLU A 12 -12.15 16.82 9.26
N LEU A 13 -10.83 16.70 9.07
CA LEU A 13 -10.19 15.44 8.66
C LEU A 13 -9.69 14.69 9.89
N ARG A 14 -10.06 13.42 9.96
CA ARG A 14 -9.67 12.50 11.02
C ARG A 14 -8.32 11.83 10.75
N ARG A 15 -8.05 11.52 9.47
CA ARG A 15 -6.80 10.88 9.00
C ARG A 15 -6.49 11.33 7.59
N VAL A 16 -5.21 11.52 7.31
CA VAL A 16 -4.69 11.83 5.98
C VAL A 16 -3.57 10.85 5.64
N VAL A 17 -3.56 10.30 4.45
CA VAL A 17 -2.49 9.42 3.97
C VAL A 17 -1.99 9.86 2.60
N VAL A 18 -0.68 9.73 2.40
CA VAL A 18 -0.06 9.74 1.07
C VAL A 18 0.05 8.29 0.63
N ALA A 19 -0.44 7.95 -0.55
CA ALA A 19 -0.30 6.62 -1.10
C ALA A 19 0.60 6.63 -2.34
N VAL A 20 1.46 5.63 -2.45
CA VAL A 20 2.41 5.48 -3.56
C VAL A 20 2.27 4.08 -4.15
N ASP A 21 2.08 4.02 -5.46
CA ASP A 21 2.23 2.82 -6.28
C ASP A 21 3.47 3.00 -7.15
N PRO A 22 4.66 2.60 -6.67
CA PRO A 22 5.90 2.84 -7.38
C PRO A 22 5.97 1.96 -8.63
N SER A 23 6.36 2.53 -9.77
CA SER A 23 6.66 1.76 -10.97
C SER A 23 7.85 0.84 -10.74
N GLY A 24 7.69 -0.46 -11.09
CA GLY A 24 8.68 -1.51 -10.78
C GLY A 24 9.98 -1.47 -11.57
N THR A 25 10.17 -0.58 -12.54
CA THR A 25 11.35 -0.55 -13.40
C THR A 25 11.87 0.87 -13.66
N ALA A 26 13.19 1.04 -13.49
CA ALA A 26 13.89 2.32 -13.72
C ALA A 26 14.24 2.59 -15.20
N HIS A 27 13.52 2.02 -16.18
CA HIS A 27 13.79 2.26 -17.59
C HIS A 27 13.03 3.47 -18.11
N ALA A 28 13.68 4.28 -18.94
CA ALA A 28 13.17 5.55 -19.50
C ALA A 28 11.93 5.44 -20.41
N SER A 29 11.39 4.25 -20.63
CA SER A 29 10.09 3.97 -21.28
C SER A 29 9.05 3.47 -20.29
N SER A 30 9.26 3.68 -19.00
CA SER A 30 8.65 2.94 -17.91
C SER A 30 7.31 3.53 -17.47
N ASP A 31 6.61 2.69 -16.76
CA ASP A 31 5.32 2.94 -16.16
C ASP A 31 5.34 4.18 -15.27
N GLU A 32 4.25 4.90 -15.26
CA GLU A 32 4.05 6.03 -14.35
C GLU A 32 4.05 5.54 -12.90
N CYS A 33 4.55 6.34 -11.98
CA CYS A 33 4.35 6.16 -10.56
C CYS A 33 3.00 6.75 -10.18
N GLY A 34 2.13 5.94 -9.58
CA GLY A 34 0.90 6.42 -8.98
C GLY A 34 1.19 7.04 -7.62
N ILE A 35 0.84 8.31 -7.41
CA ILE A 35 1.04 8.99 -6.12
C ILE A 35 -0.04 10.04 -5.89
N GLY A 36 -0.65 10.00 -4.71
CA GLY A 36 -1.66 10.97 -4.34
C GLY A 36 -1.94 11.01 -2.85
N VAL A 37 -2.87 11.88 -2.48
CA VAL A 37 -3.26 12.14 -1.11
C VAL A 37 -4.76 11.95 -0.95
N ALA A 38 -5.15 11.15 0.03
CA ALA A 38 -6.54 11.00 0.42
C ALA A 38 -6.70 11.10 1.94
N ALA A 39 -7.91 11.43 2.36
CA ALA A 39 -8.24 11.58 3.77
C ALA A 39 -9.55 10.89 4.14
N LEU A 40 -9.70 10.62 5.44
CA LEU A 40 -10.96 10.22 6.06
C LEU A 40 -11.51 11.39 6.86
N GLY A 41 -12.72 11.85 6.54
CA GLY A 41 -13.42 12.86 7.28
C GLY A 41 -14.01 12.34 8.59
N VAL A 42 -14.36 13.26 9.50
CA VAL A 42 -15.09 12.94 10.75
C VAL A 42 -16.48 12.35 10.48
N ASP A 43 -17.04 12.63 9.30
CA ASP A 43 -18.30 12.09 8.78
C ASP A 43 -18.18 10.63 8.29
N GLY A 44 -16.97 10.08 8.26
CA GLY A 44 -16.68 8.73 7.82
C GLY A 44 -16.59 8.56 6.30
N HIS A 45 -16.54 9.66 5.54
CA HIS A 45 -16.35 9.66 4.09
C HIS A 45 -14.88 9.83 3.70
N GLY A 46 -14.52 9.33 2.52
CA GLY A 46 -13.20 9.49 1.92
C GLY A 46 -13.12 10.76 1.07
N TYR A 47 -11.98 11.43 1.11
CA TYR A 47 -11.72 12.66 0.36
C TYR A 47 -10.43 12.53 -0.43
N VAL A 48 -10.50 12.66 -1.74
CA VAL A 48 -9.33 12.75 -2.62
C VAL A 48 -8.85 14.19 -2.60
N LEU A 49 -7.62 14.42 -2.14
CA LEU A 49 -7.08 15.76 -1.91
C LEU A 49 -6.08 16.19 -2.97
N ASP A 50 -5.29 15.26 -3.49
CA ASP A 50 -4.27 15.55 -4.52
C ASP A 50 -3.94 14.29 -5.33
N ASP A 51 -3.62 14.48 -6.62
CA ASP A 51 -3.04 13.47 -7.51
C ASP A 51 -1.82 14.06 -8.21
N ARG A 52 -0.67 13.44 -8.01
CA ARG A 52 0.63 13.86 -8.55
C ARG A 52 1.31 12.75 -9.32
N SER A 53 0.53 11.80 -9.77
CA SER A 53 1.04 10.66 -10.55
C SER A 53 1.73 11.11 -11.83
N GLY A 54 2.73 10.36 -12.25
CA GLY A 54 3.48 10.65 -13.47
C GLY A 54 4.75 9.82 -13.59
N THR A 55 5.49 10.02 -14.67
CA THR A 55 6.77 9.36 -14.86
C THR A 55 7.84 9.99 -13.99
N MET A 56 8.36 9.24 -13.04
CA MET A 56 9.33 9.71 -12.04
C MET A 56 10.36 8.63 -11.73
N SER A 57 11.59 9.05 -11.48
CA SER A 57 12.62 8.19 -10.89
C SER A 57 12.32 7.91 -9.41
N PRO A 58 12.93 6.87 -8.82
CA PRO A 58 12.77 6.58 -7.39
C PRO A 58 13.09 7.77 -6.48
N ALA A 59 14.13 8.52 -6.77
CA ALA A 59 14.49 9.71 -6.00
C ALA A 59 13.42 10.82 -6.09
N GLU A 60 12.82 11.01 -7.28
CA GLU A 60 11.78 12.03 -7.50
C GLU A 60 10.48 11.69 -6.79
N TRP A 61 9.94 10.47 -6.97
CA TRP A 61 8.70 10.11 -6.28
C TRP A 61 8.88 10.01 -4.76
N GLY A 62 10.06 9.56 -4.27
CA GLY A 62 10.36 9.54 -2.85
C GLY A 62 10.36 10.95 -2.25
N ALA A 63 11.04 11.90 -2.92
CA ALA A 63 11.05 13.30 -2.51
C ALA A 63 9.64 13.93 -2.59
N LEU A 64 8.86 13.60 -3.61
CA LEU A 64 7.48 14.07 -3.76
C LEU A 64 6.58 13.53 -2.65
N ALA A 65 6.69 12.23 -2.33
CA ALA A 65 5.90 11.61 -1.26
C ALA A 65 6.14 12.30 0.09
N VAL A 66 7.39 12.60 0.43
CA VAL A 66 7.73 13.31 1.68
C VAL A 66 7.22 14.75 1.67
N ARG A 67 7.31 15.46 0.53
CA ARG A 67 6.74 16.81 0.40
C ARG A 67 5.21 16.81 0.56
N LEU A 68 4.51 15.86 -0.08
CA LEU A 68 3.05 15.73 0.08
C LEU A 68 2.66 15.39 1.53
N TYR A 69 3.42 14.50 2.17
CA TYR A 69 3.25 14.19 3.58
C TYR A 69 3.31 15.44 4.47
N GLN A 70 4.32 16.29 4.25
CA GLN A 70 4.49 17.53 5.00
C GLN A 70 3.41 18.58 4.66
N ALA A 71 3.14 18.77 3.37
CA ALA A 71 2.21 19.80 2.89
C ALA A 71 0.77 19.55 3.33
N HIS A 72 0.33 18.29 3.39
CA HIS A 72 -1.01 17.93 3.80
C HIS A 72 -1.12 17.54 5.29
N GLY A 73 -0.02 17.59 6.04
CA GLY A 73 -0.01 17.15 7.44
C GLY A 73 -0.46 15.68 7.57
N ALA A 74 -0.01 14.83 6.64
CA ALA A 74 -0.46 13.45 6.60
C ALA A 74 0.01 12.64 7.82
N ASP A 75 -0.73 11.61 8.19
CA ASP A 75 -0.39 10.73 9.32
C ASP A 75 0.69 9.72 8.94
N ARG A 76 0.72 9.29 7.68
CA ARG A 76 1.70 8.34 7.17
C ARG A 76 1.76 8.32 5.64
N ILE A 77 2.83 7.70 5.14
CA ILE A 77 2.93 7.25 3.75
C ILE A 77 2.61 5.76 3.72
N VAL A 78 1.77 5.32 2.78
CA VAL A 78 1.51 3.92 2.47
C VAL A 78 2.01 3.62 1.06
N ALA A 79 2.60 2.45 0.83
CA ALA A 79 3.04 2.08 -0.51
C ALA A 79 2.87 0.60 -0.79
N GLU A 80 2.55 0.26 -2.04
CA GLU A 80 2.61 -1.12 -2.51
C GLU A 80 4.07 -1.60 -2.55
N THR A 81 4.31 -2.82 -2.05
CA THR A 81 5.65 -3.35 -1.84
C THR A 81 5.81 -4.79 -2.34
N ASN A 82 5.02 -5.22 -3.30
CA ASN A 82 5.08 -6.58 -3.84
C ASN A 82 6.47 -6.94 -4.41
N PHE A 83 7.20 -5.94 -4.92
CA PHE A 83 8.55 -6.10 -5.44
C PHE A 83 9.46 -5.03 -4.83
N GLY A 84 10.23 -5.40 -3.81
CA GLY A 84 11.24 -4.51 -3.24
C GLY A 84 10.76 -3.63 -2.07
N ALA A 85 10.02 -4.18 -1.13
CA ALA A 85 9.54 -3.50 0.08
C ALA A 85 10.60 -2.64 0.77
N GLU A 86 11.78 -3.21 0.99
CA GLU A 86 12.90 -2.52 1.61
C GLU A 86 13.40 -1.33 0.78
N MET A 87 13.39 -1.46 -0.56
CA MET A 87 13.83 -0.38 -1.46
C MET A 87 12.85 0.80 -1.42
N VAL A 88 11.55 0.54 -1.40
CA VAL A 88 10.52 1.58 -1.34
C VAL A 88 10.63 2.37 -0.03
N GLU A 89 10.75 1.68 1.09
CA GLU A 89 10.95 2.32 2.40
C GLU A 89 12.28 3.08 2.45
N LEU A 90 13.37 2.48 1.97
CA LEU A 90 14.67 3.12 1.94
C LEU A 90 14.66 4.41 1.10
N THR A 91 13.97 4.39 -0.05
CA THR A 91 13.83 5.57 -0.90
C THR A 91 13.19 6.73 -0.13
N ILE A 92 12.13 6.48 0.66
CA ILE A 92 11.49 7.49 1.51
C ILE A 92 12.43 7.92 2.64
N ARG A 93 13.06 6.96 3.36
CA ARG A 93 13.91 7.21 4.52
C ARG A 93 15.13 8.06 4.19
N THR A 94 15.64 7.96 2.98
CA THR A 94 16.86 8.68 2.52
C THR A 94 16.59 10.07 1.97
N VAL A 95 15.33 10.51 1.89
CA VAL A 95 14.98 11.85 1.39
C VAL A 95 15.57 12.93 2.28
N ARG A 96 16.24 13.90 1.64
CA ARG A 96 16.83 15.09 2.26
C ARG A 96 16.25 16.36 1.64
N ASP A 97 16.26 17.44 2.40
CA ASP A 97 15.89 18.76 1.88
C ASP A 97 17.09 19.47 1.23
N ALA A 98 16.89 20.72 0.81
CA ALA A 98 17.92 21.52 0.17
C ALA A 98 19.11 21.83 1.10
N ASP A 99 18.93 21.77 2.42
CA ASP A 99 19.96 21.98 3.44
C ASP A 99 20.60 20.65 3.90
N ASP A 100 20.38 19.56 3.14
CA ASP A 100 20.88 18.20 3.45
C ASP A 100 20.33 17.60 4.77
N ARG A 101 19.20 18.10 5.28
CA ARG A 101 18.56 17.54 6.48
C ARG A 101 17.72 16.31 6.12
N PRO A 102 17.79 15.22 6.92
CA PRO A 102 17.09 13.97 6.63
C PRO A 102 15.58 14.09 6.95
N ILE A 103 14.80 14.66 6.05
CA ILE A 103 13.36 14.89 6.23
C ILE A 103 12.49 13.63 6.07
N GLY A 104 13.02 12.59 5.41
CA GLY A 104 12.33 11.31 5.23
C GLY A 104 12.53 10.31 6.36
N ALA A 105 13.56 10.48 7.19
CA ALA A 105 14.04 9.47 8.14
C ALA A 105 12.97 9.01 9.15
N ASN A 106 12.15 9.93 9.64
CA ASN A 106 11.14 9.68 10.68
C ASN A 106 9.70 9.71 10.18
N VAL A 107 9.49 9.72 8.86
CA VAL A 107 8.14 9.69 8.28
C VAL A 107 7.48 8.34 8.61
N PRO A 108 6.29 8.29 9.22
CA PRO A 108 5.58 7.04 9.43
C PRO A 108 5.27 6.37 8.08
N PHE A 109 5.74 5.14 7.92
CA PHE A 109 5.61 4.36 6.70
C PHE A 109 4.89 3.04 6.97
N LYS A 110 4.02 2.63 6.04
CA LYS A 110 3.37 1.33 6.07
C LYS A 110 3.46 0.66 4.70
N ALA A 111 4.13 -0.47 4.64
CA ALA A 111 4.14 -1.34 3.48
C ALA A 111 2.77 -2.01 3.32
N LEU A 112 2.26 -2.05 2.10
CA LEU A 112 1.03 -2.73 1.73
C LEU A 112 1.37 -3.83 0.71
N THR A 113 0.84 -5.03 0.93
CA THR A 113 1.07 -6.18 0.05
C THR A 113 -0.23 -6.58 -0.62
N ALA A 114 -0.21 -6.72 -1.94
CA ALA A 114 -1.35 -7.18 -2.71
C ALA A 114 -1.56 -8.69 -2.49
N ALA A 115 -2.53 -9.05 -1.66
CA ALA A 115 -2.97 -10.44 -1.50
C ALA A 115 -3.93 -10.91 -2.61
N ARG A 116 -4.44 -9.99 -3.45
CA ARG A 116 -5.45 -10.24 -4.48
C ARG A 116 -5.14 -9.46 -5.75
N GLY A 117 -5.69 -9.92 -6.88
CA GLY A 117 -5.59 -9.20 -8.15
C GLY A 117 -6.24 -7.81 -8.10
N LYS A 118 -5.82 -6.93 -8.99
CA LYS A 118 -6.24 -5.52 -9.09
C LYS A 118 -7.77 -5.33 -9.06
N ALA A 119 -8.50 -6.08 -9.89
CA ALA A 119 -9.97 -6.01 -9.94
C ALA A 119 -10.63 -6.26 -8.58
N ALA A 120 -10.20 -7.31 -7.87
CA ALA A 120 -10.76 -7.66 -6.56
C ALA A 120 -10.39 -6.64 -5.45
N ARG A 121 -9.35 -5.84 -5.65
CA ARG A 121 -8.99 -4.73 -4.74
C ARG A 121 -9.78 -3.46 -5.05
N ALA A 122 -10.05 -3.20 -6.33
CA ALA A 122 -10.79 -2.03 -6.78
C ALA A 122 -12.30 -2.13 -6.51
N GLU A 123 -12.89 -3.33 -6.55
CA GLU A 123 -14.32 -3.56 -6.37
C GLU A 123 -14.90 -2.92 -5.09
N PRO A 124 -14.33 -3.11 -3.88
CA PRO A 124 -14.88 -2.46 -2.68
C PRO A 124 -14.71 -0.94 -2.70
N VAL A 125 -13.71 -0.41 -3.38
CA VAL A 125 -13.54 1.04 -3.57
C VAL A 125 -14.60 1.57 -4.53
N SER A 126 -14.90 0.86 -5.63
CA SER A 126 -16.02 1.19 -6.53
C SER A 126 -17.34 1.27 -5.77
N ALA A 127 -17.60 0.30 -4.88
CA ALA A 127 -18.81 0.31 -4.04
C ALA A 127 -18.88 1.54 -3.11
N LEU A 128 -17.74 2.07 -2.63
CA LEU A 128 -17.74 3.32 -1.86
C LEU A 128 -18.13 4.52 -2.72
N TYR A 129 -17.69 4.58 -3.97
CA TYR A 129 -18.11 5.60 -4.93
C TYR A 129 -19.61 5.50 -5.25
N GLU A 130 -20.11 4.31 -5.49
CA GLU A 130 -21.55 4.06 -5.75
C GLU A 130 -22.44 4.49 -4.58
N GLN A 131 -21.94 4.33 -3.34
CA GLN A 131 -22.62 4.78 -2.12
C GLN A 131 -22.47 6.29 -1.86
N GLY A 132 -21.79 7.04 -2.71
CA GLY A 132 -21.54 8.47 -2.51
C GLY A 132 -20.63 8.77 -1.32
N LYS A 133 -19.78 7.82 -0.91
CA LYS A 133 -18.89 7.95 0.26
C LYS A 133 -17.49 8.42 -0.08
N VAL A 134 -17.19 8.69 -1.34
CA VAL A 134 -15.91 9.23 -1.78
C VAL A 134 -16.16 10.53 -2.52
N HIS A 135 -15.42 11.55 -2.14
CA HIS A 135 -15.51 12.90 -2.68
C HIS A 135 -14.16 13.34 -3.25
N HIS A 136 -14.18 13.93 -4.44
CA HIS A 136 -13.02 14.63 -4.98
C HIS A 136 -13.07 16.10 -4.55
N VAL A 137 -11.99 16.60 -3.95
CA VAL A 137 -11.86 18.00 -3.54
C VAL A 137 -11.25 18.78 -4.70
N GLY A 138 -12.09 19.30 -5.59
CA GLY A 138 -11.67 19.84 -6.88
C GLY A 138 -11.69 18.80 -8.00
N THR A 139 -10.88 18.98 -9.02
CA THR A 139 -10.84 18.17 -10.23
C THR A 139 -9.46 17.52 -10.41
N PHE A 140 -9.45 16.24 -10.81
CA PHE A 140 -8.25 15.45 -11.10
C PHE A 140 -8.45 14.74 -12.45
N PRO A 141 -8.36 15.45 -13.60
CA PRO A 141 -8.81 14.94 -14.89
C PRO A 141 -8.22 13.58 -15.26
N GLU A 142 -6.90 13.42 -15.14
CA GLU A 142 -6.22 12.19 -15.52
C GLU A 142 -6.59 11.00 -14.61
N LEU A 143 -6.76 11.24 -13.31
CA LEU A 143 -7.23 10.22 -12.36
C LEU A 143 -8.69 9.84 -12.67
N GLU A 144 -9.53 10.82 -12.91
CA GLU A 144 -10.96 10.63 -13.17
C GLU A 144 -11.20 9.91 -14.50
N ASP A 145 -10.43 10.25 -15.53
CA ASP A 145 -10.46 9.56 -16.82
C ASP A 145 -10.04 8.09 -16.67
N GLU A 146 -8.99 7.82 -15.89
CA GLU A 146 -8.53 6.45 -15.60
C GLU A 146 -9.57 5.66 -14.82
N LEU A 147 -10.18 6.25 -13.79
CA LEU A 147 -11.26 5.63 -13.00
C LEU A 147 -12.49 5.30 -13.83
N CYS A 148 -12.83 6.14 -14.81
CA CYS A 148 -14.01 5.98 -15.65
C CYS A 148 -13.79 5.04 -16.85
N SER A 149 -12.56 4.91 -17.33
CA SER A 149 -12.23 4.14 -18.54
C SER A 149 -11.68 2.74 -18.26
N TRP A 150 -11.17 2.49 -17.05
CA TRP A 150 -10.58 1.20 -16.74
C TRP A 150 -11.61 0.09 -16.61
N GLU A 151 -11.41 -0.97 -17.39
CA GLU A 151 -12.21 -2.20 -17.34
C GLU A 151 -11.34 -3.38 -16.92
N PRO A 152 -11.73 -4.14 -15.87
CA PRO A 152 -11.04 -5.35 -15.48
C PRO A 152 -10.95 -6.36 -16.62
N ASN A 153 -9.77 -6.96 -16.81
CA ASN A 153 -9.52 -8.00 -17.81
C ASN A 153 -9.66 -7.57 -19.29
N SER A 154 -9.70 -6.28 -19.58
CA SER A 154 -9.82 -5.75 -20.94
C SER A 154 -8.51 -5.80 -21.75
N GLY A 155 -7.38 -6.17 -21.11
CA GLY A 155 -6.05 -6.06 -21.69
C GLY A 155 -5.51 -4.62 -21.74
N MET A 156 -6.23 -3.66 -21.18
CA MET A 156 -5.75 -2.29 -21.05
C MET A 156 -4.50 -2.22 -20.16
N ARG A 157 -3.68 -1.19 -20.39
CA ARG A 157 -2.53 -0.91 -19.52
C ARG A 157 -2.97 -0.80 -18.06
N SER A 158 -2.11 -1.26 -17.17
CA SER A 158 -2.32 -1.15 -15.72
C SER A 158 -2.52 0.31 -15.34
N PRO A 159 -3.65 0.68 -14.74
CA PRO A 159 -3.89 2.04 -14.30
C PRO A 159 -3.10 2.33 -13.01
N ASN A 160 -2.16 3.26 -13.07
CA ASN A 160 -1.29 3.57 -11.92
C ASN A 160 -1.95 4.55 -10.95
N ARG A 161 -2.76 5.48 -11.46
CA ARG A 161 -3.50 6.46 -10.64
C ARG A 161 -4.61 5.77 -9.84
N LEU A 162 -5.31 4.82 -10.45
CA LEU A 162 -6.30 4.00 -9.76
C LEU A 162 -5.67 3.23 -8.61
N ASP A 163 -4.46 2.67 -8.79
CA ASP A 163 -3.85 1.83 -7.76
C ASP A 163 -3.51 2.61 -6.49
N TRP A 164 -2.87 3.79 -6.59
CA TRP A 164 -2.60 4.57 -5.39
C TRP A 164 -3.89 4.94 -4.64
N LEU A 165 -4.96 5.29 -5.37
CA LEU A 165 -6.24 5.63 -4.78
C LEU A 165 -6.90 4.43 -4.08
N VAL A 166 -6.85 3.25 -4.71
CA VAL A 166 -7.32 2.00 -4.11
C VAL A 166 -6.58 1.71 -2.80
N TRP A 167 -5.26 1.89 -2.77
CA TRP A 167 -4.47 1.71 -1.56
C TRP A 167 -4.82 2.72 -0.47
N ALA A 168 -4.95 3.99 -0.82
CA ALA A 168 -5.32 5.04 0.12
C ALA A 168 -6.69 4.79 0.76
N LEU A 169 -7.72 4.54 -0.04
CA LEU A 169 -9.08 4.31 0.46
C LEU A 169 -9.21 2.99 1.22
N THR A 170 -8.45 1.97 0.81
CA THR A 170 -8.37 0.72 1.58
C THR A 170 -7.81 0.98 2.98
N GLU A 171 -6.70 1.70 3.10
CA GLU A 171 -6.09 2.05 4.39
C GLU A 171 -7.02 2.89 5.27
N LEU A 172 -7.70 3.88 4.68
CA LEU A 172 -8.53 4.83 5.40
C LEU A 172 -9.89 4.28 5.82
N MET A 173 -10.55 3.53 4.95
CA MET A 173 -11.97 3.22 5.08
C MET A 173 -12.26 1.72 5.26
N LEU A 174 -11.42 0.85 4.72
CA LEU A 174 -11.69 -0.59 4.67
C LEU A 174 -10.88 -1.37 5.72
N ALA A 175 -9.61 -1.01 5.98
CA ALA A 175 -8.74 -1.72 6.91
C ALA A 175 -9.24 -1.70 8.37
N SER A 176 -9.94 -0.65 8.79
CA SER A 176 -10.44 -0.50 10.16
C SER A 176 -11.74 -1.26 10.47
N ARG A 177 -12.42 -1.78 9.46
CA ARG A 177 -13.74 -2.43 9.62
C ARG A 177 -13.66 -3.94 9.77
N GLY A 178 -12.49 -4.57 9.73
CA GLY A 178 -12.36 -6.03 9.84
C GLY A 178 -12.99 -6.83 8.68
N TRP A 179 -13.50 -6.17 7.65
CA TRP A 179 -14.21 -6.81 6.53
C TRP A 179 -13.33 -7.80 5.74
N TRP A 180 -12.02 -7.69 5.88
CA TRP A 180 -11.07 -8.68 5.35
C TRP A 180 -11.32 -10.09 5.88
N HIS A 181 -11.90 -10.21 7.08
CA HIS A 181 -12.22 -11.50 7.70
C HIS A 181 -13.49 -12.14 7.12
N ASP A 182 -14.38 -11.34 6.52
CA ASP A 182 -15.66 -11.80 6.00
C ASP A 182 -15.61 -12.21 4.53
N LEU A 183 -14.45 -12.03 3.86
CA LEU A 183 -14.29 -12.39 2.46
C LEU A 183 -13.83 -13.87 2.31
N PRO A 184 -14.45 -14.64 1.40
CA PRO A 184 -14.03 -16.00 1.12
C PRO A 184 -12.54 -16.03 0.74
N GLY A 185 -11.72 -16.75 1.53
CA GLY A 185 -10.27 -16.89 1.33
C GLY A 185 -9.36 -15.98 2.19
N ALA A 186 -9.89 -15.01 2.94
CA ALA A 186 -9.09 -14.16 3.83
C ALA A 186 -8.52 -14.92 5.06
N GLN A 187 -9.17 -16.00 5.46
CA GLN A 187 -8.76 -16.80 6.62
C GLN A 187 -7.47 -17.60 6.37
N ALA A 188 -7.13 -17.91 5.12
CA ALA A 188 -5.92 -18.66 4.80
C ALA A 188 -4.62 -17.82 4.86
N ALA A 189 -4.71 -16.50 4.70
CA ALA A 189 -3.53 -15.63 4.67
C ALA A 189 -3.04 -15.19 6.07
N ASN A 190 -3.87 -15.35 7.13
CA ASN A 190 -3.54 -14.98 8.50
C ASN A 190 -3.29 -16.20 9.42
N ALA A 191 -3.23 -17.42 8.87
CA ALA A 191 -2.81 -18.57 9.65
C ALA A 191 -1.34 -18.41 10.03
N LYS A 192 -1.09 -18.06 11.29
CA LYS A 192 0.24 -18.10 11.88
C LYS A 192 0.84 -19.47 11.57
N PRO A 193 2.05 -19.60 11.00
CA PRO A 193 2.64 -20.90 10.76
C PRO A 193 2.64 -21.69 12.08
N ALA A 194 2.14 -22.91 12.04
CA ALA A 194 2.13 -23.79 13.19
C ALA A 194 3.58 -23.89 13.71
N PRO A 195 3.79 -23.86 15.03
CA PRO A 195 5.12 -24.05 15.59
C PRO A 195 5.65 -25.42 15.09
N PRO A 196 6.94 -25.52 14.73
CA PRO A 196 7.52 -26.76 14.26
C PRO A 196 7.22 -27.82 15.29
N GLY A 197 6.57 -28.89 14.86
CA GLY A 197 6.25 -30.04 15.71
C GLY A 197 7.53 -30.55 16.38
N LYS A 198 7.50 -30.68 17.70
CA LYS A 198 8.56 -31.37 18.44
C LYS A 198 8.66 -32.78 17.86
N SER A 199 9.73 -33.04 17.13
CA SER A 199 10.08 -34.40 16.73
C SER A 199 10.16 -35.23 18.01
N ALA A 200 9.39 -36.32 18.04
CA ALA A 200 9.49 -37.31 19.10
C ALA A 200 10.91 -37.87 19.06
N ASP A 201 11.72 -37.41 19.97
CA ASP A 201 13.08 -37.94 20.20
C ASP A 201 12.90 -39.34 20.76
N SER A 202 13.08 -40.35 19.89
CA SER A 202 13.13 -41.74 20.28
C SER A 202 14.39 -41.93 21.12
N LYS A 203 14.20 -42.10 22.44
CA LYS A 203 15.23 -42.52 23.36
C LYS A 203 15.81 -43.89 22.85
N ARG A 204 16.95 -43.84 22.19
CA ARG A 204 17.83 -44.99 22.05
C ARG A 204 18.69 -45.02 23.30
N GLU A 205 18.50 -46.05 24.10
CA GLU A 205 19.44 -46.46 25.16
C GLU A 205 20.83 -46.69 24.55
N PRO A 206 21.93 -46.30 25.22
CA PRO A 206 23.27 -46.58 24.73
C PRO A 206 23.58 -48.09 24.96
N ASP A 207 23.91 -48.78 23.88
CA ASP A 207 24.43 -50.13 23.87
C ASP A 207 25.78 -50.17 24.63
N LYS A 208 25.79 -50.89 25.76
CA LYS A 208 26.99 -51.17 26.58
C LYS A 208 27.71 -52.42 26.07
N THR A 209 28.38 -52.32 24.94
CA THR A 209 29.33 -53.33 24.54
C THR A 209 30.76 -52.88 24.88
N PRO A 210 31.55 -53.62 25.67
CA PRO A 210 32.93 -53.26 26.00
C PRO A 210 33.86 -53.50 24.83
N VAL A 211 34.65 -52.49 24.49
CA VAL A 211 35.72 -52.51 23.47
C VAL A 211 36.91 -53.27 24.08
N PRO A 212 37.48 -54.34 23.42
CA PRO A 212 38.67 -55.00 23.89
C PRO A 212 39.92 -54.16 23.70
N ILE A 213 40.78 -54.13 24.72
CA ILE A 213 42.09 -53.46 24.76
C ILE A 213 43.09 -54.32 23.95
N PRO A 214 43.86 -53.78 23.01
CA PRO A 214 44.96 -54.49 22.37
C PRO A 214 46.15 -54.59 23.34
N GLU A 215 46.67 -55.80 23.55
CA GLU A 215 47.93 -56.09 24.26
C GLU A 215 49.12 -55.69 23.37
N THR A 216 50.07 -55.00 24.02
CA THR A 216 51.50 -54.69 23.70
C THR A 216 51.84 -54.07 22.34
#